data_9eef9b29bf967578d8badf3aac714add
#
_entry.id   9eef9b29bf967578d8badf3aac714add
#
_cell.length_a   1.000
_cell.length_b   1.000
_cell.length_c   1.000
_cell.angle_alpha   90.00
_cell.angle_beta   90.00
_cell.angle_gamma   90.00
#
_symmetry.space_group_name_H-M   'P 1'
#
loop_
_entity.id
_entity.type
_entity.pdbx_description
1 polymer ?
#
loop_
_entity_poly.entity_id
_entity_poly.type
_entity_poly.pdbx_seq_one_letter_code
_entity_poly.pdbx_strand_id
1 'polypeptide(L)'
;MQFLKCIECDYSGREYADQLGYIFNLEKNKASSTQKWLDNLEVSCRQRCNECSYKLTYQIDYKKAPEILVLEYPRTNIKSSHRIKIKIEDEYKVFSLKNVIYHGNNHFCSRIVSVDGTIWYNDGITTGNNSIEDGHLSTTSYEELKTCNGKILVLAIYA
;
A
#
# COMPACT_ATOMS: atom_id res chain seq x y z
N MET A 1 -13.94 -0.99 -7.74
CA MET A 1 -14.45 -2.13 -8.52
C MET A 1 -13.25 -2.86 -9.10
N GLN A 2 -13.24 -4.18 -9.07
CA GLN A 2 -12.17 -5.00 -9.64
C GLN A 2 -12.74 -5.85 -10.76
N PHE A 3 -12.14 -5.82 -11.93
CA PHE A 3 -12.57 -6.62 -13.08
C PHE A 3 -11.38 -7.25 -13.81
N LEU A 4 -11.66 -8.33 -14.55
CA LEU A 4 -10.69 -8.98 -15.40
C LEU A 4 -10.71 -8.36 -16.79
N LYS A 5 -9.56 -7.99 -17.32
CA LYS A 5 -9.41 -7.44 -18.66
C LYS A 5 -8.40 -8.25 -19.45
N CYS A 6 -8.70 -8.46 -20.74
CA CYS A 6 -7.73 -8.93 -21.70
C CYS A 6 -7.16 -7.74 -22.47
N ILE A 7 -5.83 -7.64 -22.51
CA ILE A 7 -5.16 -6.53 -23.21
C ILE A 7 -5.09 -6.77 -24.73
N GLU A 8 -5.35 -8.01 -25.21
CA GLU A 8 -5.23 -8.37 -26.63
C GLU A 8 -6.56 -8.26 -27.39
N CYS A 9 -7.70 -8.51 -26.75
CA CYS A 9 -8.99 -8.57 -27.45
C CYS A 9 -10.10 -7.77 -26.77
N ASP A 10 -9.76 -6.83 -25.90
CA ASP A 10 -10.70 -5.98 -25.16
C ASP A 10 -11.77 -6.73 -24.35
N TYR A 11 -11.61 -8.04 -24.18
CA TYR A 11 -12.51 -8.83 -23.35
C TYR A 11 -12.52 -8.28 -21.92
N SER A 12 -13.72 -7.97 -21.42
CA SER A 12 -13.94 -7.55 -20.04
C SER A 12 -14.75 -8.63 -19.31
N GLY A 13 -14.15 -9.30 -18.34
CA GLY A 13 -14.77 -10.34 -17.55
C GLY A 13 -15.52 -9.80 -16.33
N ARG A 14 -16.02 -10.71 -15.49
CA ARG A 14 -16.88 -10.39 -14.33
C ARG A 14 -16.28 -9.35 -13.42
N GLU A 15 -17.12 -8.38 -13.04
CA GLU A 15 -16.90 -7.50 -11.90
C GLU A 15 -16.92 -8.31 -10.61
N TYR A 16 -15.86 -8.24 -9.84
CA TYR A 16 -15.91 -8.71 -8.46
C TYR A 16 -16.45 -7.57 -7.61
N ALA A 17 -17.60 -7.81 -6.98
CA ALA A 17 -18.27 -6.86 -6.11
C ALA A 17 -17.34 -6.42 -4.96
N ASP A 18 -17.55 -5.20 -4.51
CA ASP A 18 -16.96 -4.46 -3.43
C ASP A 18 -16.26 -5.31 -2.36
N GLN A 19 -14.95 -5.38 -2.43
CA GLN A 19 -14.17 -5.79 -1.27
C GLN A 19 -14.11 -4.61 -0.31
N LEU A 20 -14.72 -4.77 0.86
CA LEU A 20 -14.76 -3.79 1.95
C LEU A 20 -13.38 -3.52 2.61
N GLY A 21 -12.30 -4.05 2.07
CA GLY A 21 -10.96 -3.88 2.61
C GLY A 21 -9.97 -3.47 1.53
N TYR A 22 -9.43 -2.28 1.66
CA TYR A 22 -8.37 -1.77 0.81
C TYR A 22 -6.98 -2.18 1.33
N ILE A 23 -6.78 -3.48 1.58
CA ILE A 23 -5.47 -4.03 1.89
C ILE A 23 -4.87 -4.56 0.59
N PHE A 24 -3.82 -3.91 0.12
CA PHE A 24 -3.08 -4.32 -1.06
C PHE A 24 -1.79 -5.01 -0.66
N ASN A 25 -1.62 -6.23 -1.16
CA ASN A 25 -0.38 -6.99 -0.99
C ASN A 25 0.58 -6.67 -2.15
N LEU A 26 1.76 -6.12 -1.82
CA LEU A 26 2.76 -5.68 -2.77
C LEU A 26 3.69 -6.80 -3.29
N GLU A 27 3.41 -8.06 -2.98
CA GLU A 27 4.34 -9.19 -3.14
C GLU A 27 4.85 -9.49 -4.55
N LYS A 28 4.20 -9.03 -5.60
CA LYS A 28 4.43 -9.59 -6.94
C LYS A 28 4.92 -8.60 -7.99
N ASN A 29 5.27 -7.39 -7.60
CA ASN A 29 5.62 -6.36 -8.56
C ASN A 29 7.07 -5.91 -8.41
N LYS A 30 7.77 -5.70 -9.53
CA LYS A 30 9.14 -5.14 -9.60
C LYS A 30 9.17 -3.62 -9.38
N ALA A 31 8.12 -3.05 -8.81
CA ALA A 31 8.04 -1.63 -8.56
C ALA A 31 9.05 -1.20 -7.48
N SER A 32 9.72 -0.08 -7.71
CA SER A 32 10.72 0.46 -6.77
C SER A 32 10.11 1.32 -5.67
N SER A 33 8.84 1.74 -5.80
CA SER A 33 8.13 2.55 -4.80
C SER A 33 6.64 2.22 -4.80
N THR A 34 5.97 2.56 -3.70
CA THR A 34 4.52 2.43 -3.56
C THR A 34 3.76 3.12 -4.68
N GLN A 35 4.16 4.34 -5.06
CA GLN A 35 3.49 5.04 -6.15
C GLN A 35 3.62 4.30 -7.47
N LYS A 36 4.81 3.85 -7.84
CA LYS A 36 5.02 3.06 -9.06
C LYS A 36 4.25 1.75 -9.05
N TRP A 37 4.06 1.15 -7.88
CA TRP A 37 3.23 -0.03 -7.76
C TRP A 37 1.76 0.30 -8.02
N LEU A 38 1.24 1.39 -7.44
CA LEU A 38 -0.12 1.87 -7.66
C LEU A 38 -0.37 2.26 -9.14
N ASP A 39 0.61 2.89 -9.78
CA ASP A 39 0.52 3.28 -11.20
C ASP A 39 0.50 2.06 -12.13
N ASN A 40 1.07 0.94 -11.69
CA ASN A 40 1.18 -0.31 -12.47
C ASN A 40 0.29 -1.43 -11.90
N LEU A 41 -0.88 -1.11 -11.37
CA LEU A 41 -1.82 -2.06 -10.75
C LEU A 41 -2.41 -3.10 -11.72
N GLU A 42 -1.71 -3.43 -12.79
CA GLU A 42 -1.99 -4.60 -13.61
C GLU A 42 -1.50 -5.87 -12.90
N VAL A 43 -2.35 -6.43 -12.07
CA VAL A 43 -2.05 -7.72 -11.46
C VAL A 43 -2.35 -8.83 -12.45
N SER A 44 -1.31 -9.49 -12.98
CA SER A 44 -1.51 -10.66 -13.85
C SER A 44 -2.24 -11.77 -13.08
N CYS A 45 -3.37 -12.21 -13.58
CA CYS A 45 -4.07 -13.35 -13.03
C CYS A 45 -3.61 -14.66 -13.69
N ARG A 46 -3.88 -15.80 -13.05
CA ARG A 46 -3.57 -17.12 -13.63
C ARG A 46 -4.55 -17.55 -14.74
N GLN A 47 -5.66 -16.83 -14.87
CA GLN A 47 -6.69 -17.14 -15.85
C GLN A 47 -6.30 -16.67 -17.24
N ARG A 48 -6.74 -17.41 -18.25
CA ARG A 48 -6.58 -17.04 -19.65
C ARG A 48 -7.92 -16.54 -20.20
N CYS A 49 -7.84 -15.64 -21.16
CA CYS A 49 -8.99 -15.16 -21.90
C CYS A 49 -9.63 -16.32 -22.67
N ASN A 50 -10.94 -16.45 -22.59
CA ASN A 50 -11.68 -17.48 -23.33
C ASN A 50 -11.72 -17.22 -24.84
N GLU A 51 -11.57 -15.94 -25.25
CA GLU A 51 -11.65 -15.53 -26.66
C GLU A 51 -10.32 -15.71 -27.39
N CYS A 52 -9.18 -15.32 -26.76
CA CYS A 52 -7.87 -15.31 -27.43
C CYS A 52 -6.78 -16.10 -26.68
N SER A 53 -7.11 -16.75 -25.57
CA SER A 53 -6.18 -17.51 -24.72
C SER A 53 -5.03 -16.71 -24.09
N TYR A 54 -5.02 -15.39 -24.26
CA TYR A 54 -4.04 -14.50 -23.62
C TYR A 54 -4.26 -14.40 -22.11
N LYS A 55 -3.23 -14.00 -21.37
CA LYS A 55 -3.36 -13.82 -19.92
C LYS A 55 -4.30 -12.66 -19.61
N LEU A 56 -5.21 -12.90 -18.66
CA LEU A 56 -6.05 -11.84 -18.10
C LEU A 56 -5.27 -11.02 -17.06
N THR A 57 -5.59 -9.75 -16.95
CA THR A 57 -5.10 -8.85 -15.90
C THR A 57 -6.26 -8.40 -15.03
N TYR A 58 -5.98 -8.15 -13.74
CA TYR A 58 -6.93 -7.45 -12.89
C TYR A 58 -6.73 -5.95 -13.05
N GLN A 59 -7.81 -5.26 -13.37
CA GLN A 59 -7.86 -3.81 -13.32
C GLN A 59 -8.70 -3.39 -12.12
N ILE A 60 -8.24 -2.38 -11.39
CA ILE A 60 -8.95 -1.85 -10.21
C ILE A 60 -9.37 -0.42 -10.54
N ASP A 61 -10.68 -0.20 -10.61
CA ASP A 61 -11.26 1.13 -10.72
C ASP A 61 -11.82 1.57 -9.37
N TYR A 62 -11.36 2.72 -8.92
CA TYR A 62 -11.89 3.36 -7.74
C TYR A 62 -13.07 4.25 -8.11
N LYS A 63 -14.28 3.84 -7.74
CA LYS A 63 -15.49 4.67 -7.91
C LYS A 63 -15.65 5.71 -6.80
N LYS A 64 -15.04 5.48 -5.65
CA LYS A 64 -15.05 6.38 -4.51
C LYS A 64 -13.70 6.33 -3.82
N ALA A 65 -13.23 7.49 -3.39
CA ALA A 65 -12.02 7.56 -2.59
C ALA A 65 -12.23 6.87 -1.25
N PRO A 66 -11.39 5.91 -0.85
CA PRO A 66 -11.40 5.42 0.51
C PRO A 66 -10.97 6.54 1.47
N GLU A 67 -11.43 6.49 2.72
CA GLU A 67 -10.92 7.38 3.76
C GLU A 67 -9.53 6.92 4.23
N ILE A 68 -9.33 5.62 4.23
CA ILE A 68 -8.08 4.97 4.67
C ILE A 68 -7.68 3.93 3.63
N LEU A 69 -6.39 3.93 3.30
CA LEU A 69 -5.76 2.94 2.44
C LEU A 69 -4.67 2.24 3.22
N VAL A 70 -4.73 0.90 3.27
CA VAL A 70 -3.73 0.07 3.93
C VAL A 70 -2.95 -0.71 2.88
N LEU A 71 -1.63 -0.62 2.93
CA LEU A 71 -0.73 -1.33 2.04
C LEU A 71 0.11 -2.32 2.84
N GLU A 72 0.06 -3.59 2.46
CA GLU A 72 0.87 -4.65 3.03
C GLU A 72 2.20 -4.79 2.29
N TYR A 73 3.31 -4.85 3.03
CA TYR A 73 4.67 -4.96 2.51
C TYR A 73 5.31 -6.31 2.92
N PRO A 74 5.00 -7.40 2.24
CA PRO A 74 5.59 -8.68 2.58
C PRO A 74 7.04 -8.73 2.09
N ARG A 75 8.00 -8.42 2.96
CA ARG A 75 9.45 -8.54 2.75
C ARG A 75 9.92 -8.04 1.37
N THR A 76 9.36 -6.92 0.90
CA THR A 76 9.71 -6.36 -0.40
C THR A 76 10.75 -5.25 -0.29
N ASN A 77 11.46 -4.97 -1.38
CA ASN A 77 12.34 -3.81 -1.49
C ASN A 77 11.58 -2.54 -1.96
N ILE A 78 10.25 -2.54 -1.91
CA ILE A 78 9.44 -1.40 -2.30
C ILE A 78 9.58 -0.31 -1.23
N LYS A 79 9.91 0.91 -1.68
CA LYS A 79 10.02 2.07 -0.81
C LYS A 79 8.61 2.61 -0.51
N SER A 80 8.29 2.77 0.77
CA SER A 80 7.07 3.48 1.18
C SER A 80 7.17 4.96 0.77
N SER A 81 6.17 5.48 0.09
CA SER A 81 6.11 6.90 -0.28
C SER A 81 5.47 7.70 0.85
N HIS A 82 5.94 8.92 1.15
CA HIS A 82 5.28 9.79 2.14
C HIS A 82 3.90 10.25 1.68
N ARG A 83 3.70 10.34 0.36
CA ARG A 83 2.42 10.62 -0.28
C ARG A 83 2.23 9.70 -1.46
N ILE A 84 0.98 9.33 -1.70
CA ILE A 84 0.56 8.54 -2.85
C ILE A 84 -0.63 9.21 -3.51
N LYS A 85 -0.76 8.99 -4.82
CA LYS A 85 -1.89 9.49 -5.62
C LYS A 85 -2.62 8.30 -6.21
N ILE A 86 -3.93 8.32 -6.12
CA ILE A 86 -4.80 7.33 -6.75
C ILE A 86 -5.75 8.06 -7.69
N LYS A 87 -5.85 7.58 -8.91
CA LYS A 87 -6.84 8.07 -9.87
C LYS A 87 -8.21 7.51 -9.50
N ILE A 88 -9.18 8.39 -9.30
CA ILE A 88 -10.57 8.06 -9.00
C ILE A 88 -11.41 8.75 -10.06
N GLU A 89 -11.99 7.94 -10.94
CA GLU A 89 -12.60 8.45 -12.17
C GLU A 89 -11.60 9.31 -12.97
N ASP A 90 -11.82 10.60 -13.12
CA ASP A 90 -10.95 11.51 -13.86
C ASP A 90 -10.06 12.39 -12.98
N GLU A 91 -10.15 12.26 -11.66
CA GLU A 91 -9.40 13.07 -10.71
C GLU A 91 -8.36 12.25 -9.91
N TYR A 92 -7.28 12.92 -9.48
CA TYR A 92 -6.31 12.34 -8.56
C TYR A 92 -6.58 12.76 -7.14
N LYS A 93 -6.75 11.79 -6.23
CA LYS A 93 -6.75 12.03 -4.78
C LYS A 93 -5.38 11.70 -4.20
N VAL A 94 -4.88 12.61 -3.36
CA VAL A 94 -3.61 12.46 -2.64
C VAL A 94 -3.89 11.92 -1.25
N PHE A 95 -3.14 10.89 -0.86
CA PHE A 95 -3.15 10.30 0.48
C PHE A 95 -1.78 10.51 1.10
N SER A 96 -1.75 10.94 2.35
CA SER A 96 -0.51 11.11 3.12
C SER A 96 -0.29 9.92 4.04
N LEU A 97 0.97 9.55 4.24
CA LEU A 97 1.35 8.51 5.20
C LEU A 97 0.94 8.93 6.62
N LYS A 98 0.23 8.06 7.31
CA LYS A 98 -0.26 8.28 8.69
C LYS A 98 0.32 7.31 9.69
N ASN A 99 0.63 6.11 9.25
CA ASN A 99 1.20 5.12 10.16
C ASN A 99 2.04 4.11 9.39
N VAL A 100 3.07 3.60 10.04
CA VAL A 100 3.90 2.49 9.58
C VAL A 100 3.98 1.46 10.68
N ILE A 101 3.65 0.21 10.38
CA ILE A 101 3.70 -0.90 11.33
C ILE A 101 4.85 -1.81 10.95
N TYR A 102 5.63 -2.19 11.95
CA TYR A 102 6.79 -3.05 11.85
C TYR A 102 6.56 -4.35 12.59
N HIS A 103 7.13 -5.44 12.08
CA HIS A 103 7.09 -6.75 12.71
C HIS A 103 8.47 -7.40 12.71
N GLY A 104 8.80 -8.02 13.82
CA GLY A 104 10.02 -8.82 14.01
C GLY A 104 10.08 -9.37 15.42
N ASN A 105 10.75 -10.52 15.58
CA ASN A 105 10.89 -11.19 16.88
C ASN A 105 9.55 -11.44 17.59
N ASN A 106 8.52 -11.85 16.82
CA ASN A 106 7.14 -12.09 17.29
C ASN A 106 6.49 -10.88 17.96
N HIS A 107 6.92 -9.66 17.60
CA HIS A 107 6.41 -8.44 18.19
C HIS A 107 6.20 -7.34 17.15
N PHE A 108 5.21 -6.49 17.39
CA PHE A 108 4.89 -5.33 16.56
C PHE A 108 5.28 -4.03 17.25
N CYS A 109 5.71 -3.04 16.47
CA CYS A 109 5.77 -1.65 16.89
C CYS A 109 5.28 -0.76 15.74
N SER A 110 5.09 0.52 16.00
CA SER A 110 4.59 1.45 15.00
C SER A 110 5.25 2.83 15.08
N ARG A 111 5.23 3.53 13.95
CA ARG A 111 5.49 4.96 13.83
C ARG A 111 4.23 5.64 13.33
N ILE A 112 3.70 6.56 14.11
CA ILE A 112 2.51 7.34 13.81
C ILE A 112 2.97 8.72 13.32
N VAL A 113 2.39 9.20 12.23
CA VAL A 113 2.70 10.51 11.67
C VAL A 113 1.55 11.46 11.99
N SER A 114 1.83 12.48 12.79
CA SER A 114 0.87 13.53 13.12
C SER A 114 0.68 14.52 11.95
N VAL A 115 -0.29 15.40 12.08
CA VAL A 115 -0.68 16.34 11.00
C VAL A 115 0.46 17.29 10.61
N ASP A 116 1.27 17.70 11.58
CA ASP A 116 2.45 18.55 11.38
C ASP A 116 3.66 17.80 10.79
N GLY A 117 3.60 16.47 10.70
CA GLY A 117 4.68 15.62 10.19
C GLY A 117 5.58 15.02 11.25
N THR A 118 5.34 15.30 12.54
CA THR A 118 6.09 14.67 13.65
C THR A 118 5.84 13.17 13.63
N ILE A 119 6.90 12.38 13.79
CA ILE A 119 6.85 10.93 13.89
C ILE A 119 6.89 10.53 15.36
N TRP A 120 5.92 9.74 15.77
CA TRP A 120 5.78 9.20 17.12
C TRP A 120 5.98 7.68 17.09
N TYR A 121 6.98 7.19 17.82
CA TYR A 121 7.20 5.76 18.00
C TYR A 121 6.36 5.23 19.15
N ASN A 122 5.72 4.08 18.94
CA ASN A 122 5.02 3.32 19.97
C ASN A 122 5.37 1.84 19.87
N ASP A 123 5.65 1.27 21.04
CA ASP A 123 5.89 -0.16 21.25
C ASP A 123 5.28 -0.53 22.61
N GLY A 124 4.19 -1.29 22.58
CA GLY A 124 3.45 -1.64 23.78
C GLY A 124 4.26 -2.30 24.90
N ILE A 125 5.44 -2.88 24.59
CA ILE A 125 6.32 -3.47 25.59
C ILE A 125 7.26 -2.42 26.21
N THR A 126 7.90 -1.60 25.36
CA THR A 126 8.96 -0.67 25.81
C THR A 126 8.41 0.71 26.18
N THR A 127 7.36 1.18 25.48
CA THR A 127 6.77 2.49 25.73
C THR A 127 5.43 2.41 26.47
N GLY A 128 4.86 1.21 26.61
CA GLY A 128 3.54 1.04 27.22
C GLY A 128 2.45 1.81 26.45
N ASN A 129 1.67 2.59 27.17
CA ASN A 129 0.61 3.43 26.60
C ASN A 129 1.12 4.78 26.06
N ASN A 130 2.42 5.06 26.16
CA ASN A 130 3.00 6.32 25.71
C ASN A 130 3.59 6.17 24.31
N SER A 131 3.66 7.28 23.60
CA SER A 131 4.45 7.41 22.37
C SER A 131 5.60 8.38 22.61
N ILE A 132 6.74 8.11 22.02
CA ILE A 132 7.92 8.98 22.08
C ILE A 132 8.20 9.59 20.70
N GLU A 133 8.61 10.85 20.70
CA GLU A 133 9.03 11.51 19.46
C GLU A 133 10.24 10.80 18.86
N ASP A 134 10.18 10.46 17.57
CA ASP A 134 11.18 9.68 16.83
C ASP A 134 11.62 10.39 15.54
N GLY A 135 11.36 11.68 15.44
CA GLY A 135 11.77 12.54 14.34
C GLY A 135 10.63 13.20 13.58
N HIS A 136 10.91 13.59 12.33
CA HIS A 136 9.96 14.30 11.50
C HIS A 136 9.98 13.77 10.06
N LEU A 137 8.81 13.61 9.43
CA LEU A 137 8.65 12.98 8.12
C LEU A 137 9.44 13.69 7.00
N SER A 138 9.62 15.02 7.10
CA SER A 138 10.37 15.78 6.09
C SER A 138 11.87 15.49 6.09
N THR A 139 12.41 15.00 7.20
CA THR A 139 13.84 14.68 7.37
C THR A 139 14.11 13.17 7.36
N THR A 140 13.08 12.35 7.48
CA THR A 140 13.19 10.89 7.51
C THR A 140 13.20 10.34 6.09
N SER A 141 14.24 9.60 5.75
CA SER A 141 14.35 8.93 4.45
C SER A 141 13.45 7.69 4.35
N TYR A 142 13.17 7.25 3.12
CA TYR A 142 12.44 5.99 2.90
C TYR A 142 13.19 4.77 3.43
N GLU A 143 14.51 4.80 3.45
CA GLU A 143 15.32 3.70 3.99
C GLU A 143 15.17 3.60 5.52
N GLU A 144 15.08 4.73 6.22
CA GLU A 144 14.83 4.78 7.65
C GLU A 144 13.42 4.32 8.03
N LEU A 145 12.46 4.46 7.10
CA LEU A 145 11.09 3.92 7.29
C LEU A 145 10.99 2.41 7.04
N LYS A 146 11.99 1.75 6.46
CA LYS A 146 11.95 0.30 6.21
C LYS A 146 12.09 -0.54 7.47
N THR A 147 12.81 -0.02 8.45
CA THR A 147 13.10 -0.76 9.68
C THR A 147 12.92 0.12 10.91
N CYS A 148 12.58 -0.50 12.01
CA CYS A 148 12.51 0.15 13.31
C CYS A 148 12.93 -0.87 14.40
N ASN A 149 13.99 -0.56 15.15
CA ASN A 149 14.48 -1.40 16.24
C ASN A 149 14.63 -2.89 15.85
N GLY A 150 15.23 -3.17 14.68
CA GLY A 150 15.44 -4.53 14.17
C GLY A 150 14.19 -5.21 13.59
N LYS A 151 13.05 -4.53 13.57
CA LYS A 151 11.82 -5.01 12.94
C LYS A 151 11.67 -4.42 11.52
N ILE A 152 11.03 -5.15 10.64
CA ILE A 152 10.80 -4.75 9.24
C ILE A 152 9.39 -4.18 9.05
N LEU A 153 9.24 -3.23 8.14
CA LEU A 153 7.97 -2.69 7.72
C LEU A 153 7.09 -3.80 7.14
N VAL A 154 5.85 -3.90 7.63
CA VAL A 154 4.85 -4.86 7.16
C VAL A 154 3.57 -4.20 6.67
N LEU A 155 3.18 -3.05 7.24
CA LEU A 155 2.01 -2.29 6.80
C LEU A 155 2.31 -0.79 6.77
N ALA A 156 1.74 -0.08 5.79
CA ALA A 156 1.66 1.37 5.80
C ALA A 156 0.20 1.81 5.63
N ILE A 157 -0.21 2.82 6.39
CA ILE A 157 -1.57 3.37 6.40
C ILE A 157 -1.51 4.80 5.87
N TYR A 158 -2.39 5.09 4.92
CA TYR A 158 -2.52 6.39 4.28
C TYR A 158 -3.94 6.93 4.44
N ALA A 159 -4.07 8.24 4.64
CA ALA A 159 -5.34 8.96 4.68
C ALA A 159 -5.20 10.38 4.13
#